data_7ebd6800c335f79e866a999907103678
#
_entry.id   7ebd6800c335f79e866a999907103678
#
_cell.length_a   1.000
_cell.length_b   1.000
_cell.length_c   1.000
_cell.angle_alpha   90.00
_cell.angle_beta   90.00
_cell.angle_gamma   90.00
#
_symmetry.space_group_name_H-M   'P 1'
#
loop_
_entity.id
_entity.type
_entity.pdbx_description
1 polymer ?
#
loop_
_entity_poly.entity_id
_entity_poly.type
_entity_poly.pdbx_seq_one_letter_code
_entity_poly.pdbx_strand_id
1 'polypeptide(L)'
;MLKYIVLLTSFFVFFSCGSSKNSSSIPENAPEWVSKTPLSNFNYIGIGMAPKSSSDYREKAQKMALTEISNSISVTVSSNNSLNVFQYDDTFNEFYRMNSMVSSAAFLEGYDIVDIFETENYYYTYLSISKQKHQQLRKARINKALEVSIFKFDYAKKLTAEKDFSEAIKQQILTLEDI
;
A
#
# COMPACT_ATOMS: atom_id res chain seq x y z
N MET A 1 65.28 6.89 -3.50
CA MET A 1 63.94 6.52 -4.01
C MET A 1 63.15 5.58 -3.08
N LEU A 2 63.78 4.62 -2.42
CA LEU A 2 63.10 3.67 -1.49
C LEU A 2 62.47 4.33 -0.24
N LYS A 3 63.05 5.41 0.27
CA LYS A 3 62.54 6.15 1.46
C LYS A 3 61.20 6.85 1.21
N TYR A 4 60.91 7.27 -0.01
CA TYR A 4 59.65 7.96 -0.32
C TYR A 4 58.48 6.98 -0.60
N ILE A 5 58.80 5.74 -1.00
CA ILE A 5 57.79 4.68 -1.21
C ILE A 5 57.21 4.22 0.12
N VAL A 6 58.05 4.12 1.20
CA VAL A 6 57.57 3.74 2.54
C VAL A 6 56.68 4.83 3.17
N LEU A 7 56.91 6.10 2.85
CA LEU A 7 56.11 7.23 3.38
C LEU A 7 54.75 7.34 2.65
N LEU A 8 54.67 6.90 1.39
CA LEU A 8 53.42 6.92 0.61
C LEU A 8 52.44 5.78 1.00
N THR A 9 52.99 4.64 1.44
CA THR A 9 52.17 3.52 1.91
C THR A 9 51.55 3.69 3.28
N SER A 10 52.10 4.59 4.11
CA SER A 10 51.60 4.87 5.47
C SER A 10 50.34 5.77 5.50
N PHE A 11 49.96 6.42 4.39
CA PHE A 11 48.84 7.38 4.37
C PHE A 11 47.49 6.73 4.00
N PHE A 12 47.48 5.43 3.62
CA PHE A 12 46.27 4.76 3.14
C PHE A 12 45.44 4.02 4.21
N VAL A 13 45.84 4.03 5.47
CA VAL A 13 45.25 3.18 6.51
C VAL A 13 44.16 3.85 7.36
N PHE A 14 43.77 5.11 7.12
CA PHE A 14 42.86 5.86 7.99
C PHE A 14 41.44 6.10 7.40
N PHE A 15 41.08 5.51 6.28
CA PHE A 15 39.68 5.53 5.83
C PHE A 15 38.94 4.25 6.26
N SER A 16 38.99 3.95 7.57
CA SER A 16 38.00 3.07 8.15
C SER A 16 36.72 3.88 8.31
N CYS A 17 35.88 3.83 7.30
CA CYS A 17 34.53 4.36 7.34
C CYS A 17 33.75 3.52 8.36
N GLY A 18 33.69 4.01 9.58
CA GLY A 18 32.82 3.47 10.63
C GLY A 18 31.38 3.64 10.18
N SER A 19 30.81 2.64 9.52
CA SER A 19 29.39 2.51 9.32
C SER A 19 28.75 2.39 10.70
N SER A 20 28.33 3.52 11.24
CA SER A 20 27.44 3.58 12.39
C SER A 20 26.15 2.88 12.00
N LYS A 21 26.08 1.57 12.23
CA LYS A 21 24.80 0.85 12.28
C LYS A 21 24.05 1.43 13.47
N ASN A 22 23.22 2.43 13.25
CA ASN A 22 22.08 2.69 14.11
C ASN A 22 21.15 1.47 13.99
N SER A 23 21.56 0.36 14.58
CA SER A 23 20.64 -0.72 14.90
C SER A 23 19.75 -0.16 15.99
N SER A 24 18.56 0.33 15.60
CA SER A 24 17.46 0.49 16.53
C SER A 24 17.19 -0.92 17.07
N SER A 25 17.85 -1.26 18.18
CA SER A 25 17.63 -2.53 18.83
C SER A 25 16.18 -2.55 19.29
N ILE A 26 15.39 -3.44 18.69
CA ILE A 26 14.04 -3.72 19.16
C ILE A 26 14.18 -4.13 20.62
N PRO A 27 13.43 -3.53 21.55
CA PRO A 27 13.52 -3.86 22.97
C PRO A 27 13.26 -5.36 23.19
N GLU A 28 13.92 -5.97 24.14
CA GLU A 28 13.79 -7.40 24.48
C GLU A 28 12.35 -7.78 24.88
N ASN A 29 11.57 -6.83 25.41
CA ASN A 29 10.17 -6.98 25.77
C ASN A 29 9.19 -6.69 24.61
N ALA A 30 9.67 -6.45 23.39
CA ALA A 30 8.79 -6.20 22.26
C ALA A 30 8.03 -7.48 21.87
N PRO A 31 6.74 -7.35 21.53
CA PRO A 31 5.98 -8.46 20.98
C PRO A 31 6.65 -9.04 19.71
N GLU A 32 6.52 -10.35 19.50
CA GLU A 32 7.16 -11.04 18.36
C GLU A 32 6.76 -10.43 17.02
N TRP A 33 5.53 -9.94 16.89
CA TRP A 33 5.02 -9.35 15.65
C TRP A 33 5.75 -8.05 15.24
N VAL A 34 6.44 -7.37 16.17
CA VAL A 34 7.25 -6.18 15.87
C VAL A 34 8.47 -6.52 15.03
N SER A 35 9.04 -7.70 15.26
CA SER A 35 10.23 -8.19 14.55
C SER A 35 9.91 -9.09 13.37
N LYS A 36 8.76 -9.76 13.40
CA LYS A 36 8.35 -10.73 12.40
C LYS A 36 6.85 -10.68 12.15
N THR A 37 6.46 -10.29 10.94
CA THR A 37 5.04 -10.28 10.55
C THR A 37 4.45 -11.68 10.67
N PRO A 38 3.36 -11.86 11.46
CA PRO A 38 2.69 -13.15 11.57
C PRO A 38 2.13 -13.62 10.24
N LEU A 39 2.20 -14.92 9.97
CA LEU A 39 1.58 -15.53 8.80
C LEU A 39 0.14 -15.94 9.12
N SER A 40 -0.78 -15.66 8.21
CA SER A 40 -2.18 -16.06 8.33
C SER A 40 -2.78 -16.50 7.00
N ASN A 41 -3.43 -17.66 7.00
CA ASN A 41 -4.19 -18.13 5.84
C ASN A 41 -5.55 -17.42 5.71
N PHE A 42 -6.08 -16.87 6.80
CA PHE A 42 -7.43 -16.29 6.86
C PHE A 42 -7.47 -14.77 6.84
N ASN A 43 -6.36 -14.14 7.19
CA ASN A 43 -6.27 -12.68 7.28
C ASN A 43 -5.15 -12.13 6.39
N TYR A 44 -5.36 -10.92 5.89
CA TYR A 44 -4.27 -10.05 5.48
C TYR A 44 -3.78 -9.29 6.71
N ILE A 45 -2.47 -9.17 6.85
CA ILE A 45 -1.82 -8.56 8.00
C ILE A 45 -0.93 -7.44 7.51
N GLY A 46 -0.91 -6.33 8.24
CA GLY A 46 0.01 -5.23 8.01
C GLY A 46 0.56 -4.69 9.32
N ILE A 47 1.85 -4.45 9.33
CA ILE A 47 2.55 -3.85 10.46
C ILE A 47 3.13 -2.52 10.01
N GLY A 48 2.80 -1.46 10.74
CA GLY A 48 3.30 -0.13 10.48
C GLY A 48 4.12 0.41 11.64
N MET A 49 5.14 1.18 11.31
CA MET A 49 6.00 1.83 12.28
C MET A 49 6.20 3.29 11.90
N ALA A 50 6.20 4.17 12.88
CA ALA A 50 6.58 5.56 12.67
C ALA A 50 7.36 6.13 13.84
N PRO A 51 8.33 7.04 13.60
CA PRO A 51 9.05 7.72 14.66
C PRO A 51 8.15 8.74 15.36
N LYS A 52 8.19 8.78 16.67
CA LYS A 52 7.41 9.72 17.51
C LYS A 52 7.84 11.18 17.39
N SER A 53 8.92 11.45 16.68
CA SER A 53 9.37 12.82 16.38
C SER A 53 8.39 13.60 15.48
N SER A 54 7.49 12.91 14.78
CA SER A 54 6.44 13.52 13.95
C SER A 54 5.13 13.59 14.74
N SER A 55 4.40 14.71 14.66
CA SER A 55 3.11 14.87 15.36
C SER A 55 2.02 13.90 14.87
N ASP A 56 2.12 13.42 13.64
CA ASP A 56 1.20 12.52 12.94
C ASP A 56 1.70 11.05 12.91
N TYR A 57 2.57 10.68 13.85
CA TYR A 57 3.22 9.36 13.84
C TYR A 57 2.25 8.18 13.87
N ARG A 58 1.10 8.31 14.56
CA ARG A 58 0.08 7.25 14.63
C ARG A 58 -0.57 7.03 13.27
N GLU A 59 -0.93 8.10 12.59
CA GLU A 59 -1.52 8.06 11.25
C GLU A 59 -0.52 7.51 10.23
N LYS A 60 0.75 7.92 10.31
CA LYS A 60 1.82 7.40 9.46
C LYS A 60 2.02 5.90 9.65
N ALA A 61 2.07 5.42 10.87
CA ALA A 61 2.19 4.00 11.16
C ALA A 61 0.99 3.22 10.63
N GLN A 62 -0.23 3.72 10.85
CA GLN A 62 -1.45 3.11 10.34
C GLN A 62 -1.46 3.06 8.80
N LYS A 63 -1.09 4.14 8.13
CA LYS A 63 -0.99 4.21 6.66
C LYS A 63 0.04 3.21 6.13
N MET A 64 1.18 3.05 6.81
CA MET A 64 2.18 2.07 6.45
C MET A 64 1.65 0.64 6.56
N ALA A 65 0.95 0.30 7.66
CA ALA A 65 0.33 -1.00 7.85
C ALA A 65 -0.75 -1.30 6.78
N LEU A 66 -1.57 -0.31 6.43
CA LEU A 66 -2.57 -0.45 5.37
C LEU A 66 -1.93 -0.64 4.00
N THR A 67 -0.79 0.01 3.73
CA THR A 67 -0.03 -0.20 2.50
C THR A 67 0.51 -1.62 2.41
N GLU A 68 0.99 -2.19 3.52
CA GLU A 68 1.45 -3.58 3.57
C GLU A 68 0.30 -4.57 3.29
N ILE A 69 -0.89 -4.34 3.87
CA ILE A 69 -2.10 -5.11 3.56
C ILE A 69 -2.44 -5.01 2.06
N SER A 70 -2.43 -3.81 1.49
CA SER A 70 -2.72 -3.59 0.07
C SER A 70 -1.75 -4.34 -0.84
N ASN A 71 -0.47 -4.34 -0.51
CA ASN A 71 0.56 -5.09 -1.23
C ASN A 71 0.26 -6.60 -1.19
N SER A 72 -0.10 -7.14 -0.03
CA SER A 72 -0.46 -8.55 0.16
C SER A 72 -1.69 -8.96 -0.67
N ILE A 73 -2.70 -8.08 -0.75
CA ILE A 73 -3.89 -8.28 -1.58
C ILE A 73 -3.51 -8.28 -3.06
N SER A 74 -2.69 -7.31 -3.51
CA SER A 74 -2.27 -7.17 -4.90
C SER A 74 -1.45 -8.36 -5.39
N VAL A 75 -0.53 -8.87 -4.58
CA VAL A 75 0.24 -10.08 -4.88
C VAL A 75 -0.68 -11.29 -5.03
N THR A 76 -1.66 -11.45 -4.15
CA THR A 76 -2.63 -12.55 -4.21
C THR A 76 -3.48 -12.49 -5.48
N VAL A 77 -3.91 -11.30 -5.90
CA VAL A 77 -4.69 -11.10 -7.14
C VAL A 77 -3.82 -11.38 -8.37
N SER A 78 -2.58 -10.91 -8.40
CA SER A 78 -1.67 -11.11 -9.52
C SER A 78 -1.29 -12.58 -9.70
N SER A 79 -1.08 -13.32 -8.61
CA SER A 79 -0.76 -14.76 -8.67
C SER A 79 -1.92 -15.62 -9.18
N ASN A 80 -3.16 -15.17 -8.99
CA ASN A 80 -4.36 -15.85 -9.48
C ASN A 80 -4.73 -15.45 -10.91
N ASN A 81 -4.21 -14.33 -11.43
CA ASN A 81 -4.46 -13.81 -12.77
C ASN A 81 -3.22 -13.91 -13.66
N SER A 82 -2.57 -15.06 -13.76
CA SER A 82 -1.46 -15.31 -14.70
C SER A 82 -1.91 -15.36 -16.16
N LEU A 83 -2.74 -14.42 -16.61
CA LEU A 83 -3.16 -14.30 -18.01
C LEU A 83 -3.00 -12.86 -18.50
N ASN A 84 -2.01 -12.69 -19.38
CA ASN A 84 -1.87 -11.59 -20.33
C ASN A 84 -1.68 -10.18 -19.76
N VAL A 85 -0.50 -9.91 -19.23
CA VAL A 85 -0.01 -8.53 -19.14
C VAL A 85 0.86 -8.27 -20.37
N PHE A 86 0.36 -7.44 -21.29
CA PHE A 86 1.18 -6.84 -22.34
C PHE A 86 2.36 -6.11 -21.69
N GLN A 87 3.58 -6.43 -22.14
CA GLN A 87 4.80 -5.74 -21.79
C GLN A 87 4.71 -4.30 -22.29
N TYR A 88 4.41 -3.37 -21.41
CA TYR A 88 4.68 -1.95 -21.57
C TYR A 88 5.69 -1.54 -20.50
N ASP A 89 6.66 -0.73 -20.90
CA ASP A 89 7.76 -0.10 -20.19
C ASP A 89 7.77 -0.26 -18.65
N ASP A 90 8.77 -0.95 -18.10
CA ASP A 90 8.86 -1.34 -16.69
C ASP A 90 8.78 -0.15 -15.73
N THR A 91 9.28 1.02 -16.10
CA THR A 91 9.27 2.23 -15.26
C THR A 91 7.87 2.83 -15.09
N PHE A 92 7.05 2.82 -16.14
CA PHE A 92 5.66 3.29 -16.07
C PHE A 92 4.80 2.33 -15.25
N ASN A 93 5.00 1.04 -15.40
CA ASN A 93 4.30 0.01 -14.63
C ASN A 93 4.60 0.10 -13.14
N GLU A 94 5.85 0.36 -12.76
CA GLU A 94 6.25 0.46 -11.35
C GLU A 94 5.68 1.72 -10.68
N PHE A 95 5.71 2.86 -11.37
CA PHE A 95 5.10 4.11 -10.90
C PHE A 95 3.57 3.99 -10.76
N TYR A 96 2.90 3.39 -11.75
CA TYR A 96 1.47 3.18 -11.73
C TYR A 96 1.04 2.20 -10.61
N ARG A 97 1.79 1.11 -10.44
CA ARG A 97 1.57 0.15 -9.35
C ARG A 97 1.72 0.81 -7.99
N MET A 98 2.77 1.61 -7.78
CA MET A 98 3.02 2.29 -6.52
C MET A 98 1.92 3.30 -6.19
N ASN A 99 1.51 4.13 -7.14
CA ASN A 99 0.42 5.08 -6.95
C ASN A 99 -0.94 4.39 -6.73
N SER A 100 -1.22 3.30 -7.44
CA SER A 100 -2.43 2.50 -7.25
C SER A 100 -2.46 1.81 -5.89
N MET A 101 -1.33 1.34 -5.38
CA MET A 101 -1.21 0.73 -4.05
C MET A 101 -1.46 1.74 -2.94
N VAL A 102 -0.87 2.93 -3.03
CA VAL A 102 -1.08 4.02 -2.04
C VAL A 102 -2.54 4.47 -2.06
N SER A 103 -3.14 4.61 -3.22
CA SER A 103 -4.56 4.94 -3.36
C SER A 103 -5.46 3.83 -2.81
N SER A 104 -5.14 2.56 -3.11
CA SER A 104 -5.89 1.41 -2.61
C SER A 104 -5.83 1.28 -1.09
N ALA A 105 -4.69 1.61 -0.46
CA ALA A 105 -4.54 1.60 0.99
C ALA A 105 -5.50 2.60 1.68
N ALA A 106 -5.73 3.76 1.06
CA ALA A 106 -6.65 4.78 1.57
C ALA A 106 -8.13 4.34 1.57
N PHE A 107 -8.48 3.33 0.77
CA PHE A 107 -9.85 2.80 0.64
C PHE A 107 -10.04 1.43 1.30
N LEU A 108 -9.04 0.92 2.03
CA LEU A 108 -9.22 -0.31 2.79
C LEU A 108 -10.15 -0.08 3.99
N GLU A 109 -11.27 -0.77 3.97
CA GLU A 109 -12.27 -0.75 5.02
C GLU A 109 -12.33 -2.09 5.75
N GLY A 110 -12.82 -2.06 6.98
CA GLY A 110 -13.12 -3.27 7.74
C GLY A 110 -11.91 -3.99 8.31
N TYR A 111 -10.79 -3.28 8.45
CA TYR A 111 -9.65 -3.75 9.23
C TYR A 111 -9.87 -3.53 10.72
N ASP A 112 -9.18 -4.33 11.51
CA ASP A 112 -9.17 -4.22 12.97
C ASP A 112 -7.75 -3.90 13.42
N ILE A 113 -7.61 -3.08 14.47
CA ILE A 113 -6.34 -2.89 15.18
C ILE A 113 -6.21 -4.06 16.15
N VAL A 114 -5.24 -4.93 15.86
CA VAL A 114 -5.01 -6.14 16.67
C VAL A 114 -4.20 -5.79 17.90
N ASP A 115 -3.14 -4.99 17.71
CA ASP A 115 -2.25 -4.62 18.81
C ASP A 115 -1.49 -3.33 18.47
N ILE A 116 -0.97 -2.70 19.53
CA ILE A 116 -0.13 -1.50 19.47
C ILE A 116 1.05 -1.71 20.41
N PHE A 117 2.24 -1.37 19.93
CA PHE A 117 3.43 -1.36 20.75
C PHE A 117 4.16 -0.02 20.60
N GLU A 118 4.63 0.52 21.73
CA GLU A 118 5.33 1.79 21.74
C GLU A 118 6.69 1.65 22.45
N THR A 119 7.70 2.26 21.84
CA THR A 119 8.98 2.54 22.51
C THR A 119 9.09 4.03 22.82
N GLU A 120 10.19 4.47 23.38
CA GLU A 120 10.46 5.91 23.57
C GLU A 120 10.41 6.66 22.24
N ASN A 121 10.99 6.09 21.18
CA ASN A 121 11.22 6.75 19.90
C ASN A 121 10.26 6.34 18.78
N TYR A 122 9.59 5.19 18.89
CA TYR A 122 8.77 4.61 17.83
C TYR A 122 7.41 4.14 18.31
N TYR A 123 6.46 4.24 17.41
CA TYR A 123 5.09 3.70 17.53
C TYR A 123 4.91 2.62 16.48
N TYR A 124 4.37 1.48 16.89
CA TYR A 124 4.06 0.34 16.04
C TYR A 124 2.57 0.04 16.12
N THR A 125 1.97 -0.32 14.99
CA THR A 125 0.59 -0.78 14.92
C THR A 125 0.49 -2.06 14.12
N TYR A 126 -0.29 -3.00 14.62
CA TYR A 126 -0.61 -4.26 13.97
C TYR A 126 -2.07 -4.22 13.53
N LEU A 127 -2.30 -4.21 12.22
CA LEU A 127 -3.62 -4.23 11.60
C LEU A 127 -3.88 -5.58 10.95
N SER A 128 -5.15 -5.98 10.95
CA SER A 128 -5.60 -7.21 10.30
C SER A 128 -6.95 -7.00 9.62
N ILE A 129 -7.15 -7.65 8.48
CA ILE A 129 -8.46 -7.75 7.82
C ILE A 129 -8.71 -9.18 7.39
N SER A 130 -9.87 -9.73 7.73
CA SER A 130 -10.28 -11.04 7.24
C SER A 130 -10.39 -11.04 5.71
N LYS A 131 -9.79 -12.03 5.06
CA LYS A 131 -9.88 -12.22 3.60
C LYS A 131 -11.33 -12.36 3.14
N GLN A 132 -12.15 -13.04 3.92
CA GLN A 132 -13.60 -13.19 3.66
C GLN A 132 -14.33 -11.83 3.76
N LYS A 133 -14.09 -11.05 4.83
CA LYS A 133 -14.69 -9.72 5.02
C LYS A 133 -14.28 -8.77 3.90
N HIS A 134 -12.99 -8.77 3.52
CA HIS A 134 -12.50 -7.98 2.39
C HIS A 134 -13.20 -8.34 1.08
N GLN A 135 -13.38 -9.64 0.78
CA GLN A 135 -14.10 -10.07 -0.42
C GLN A 135 -15.58 -9.65 -0.41
N GLN A 136 -16.24 -9.72 0.75
CA GLN A 136 -17.63 -9.28 0.91
C GLN A 136 -17.77 -7.78 0.65
N LEU A 137 -16.92 -6.96 1.25
CA LEU A 137 -16.90 -5.51 1.06
C LEU A 137 -16.59 -5.12 -0.40
N ARG A 138 -15.66 -5.83 -1.03
CA ARG A 138 -15.34 -5.64 -2.45
C ARG A 138 -16.54 -5.96 -3.34
N LYS A 139 -17.22 -7.09 -3.12
CA LYS A 139 -18.42 -7.45 -3.87
C LYS A 139 -19.54 -6.43 -3.69
N ALA A 140 -19.76 -5.96 -2.46
CA ALA A 140 -20.77 -4.95 -2.17
C ALA A 140 -20.49 -3.63 -2.94
N ARG A 141 -19.23 -3.18 -2.97
CA ARG A 141 -18.83 -1.99 -3.73
C ARG A 141 -19.03 -2.16 -5.24
N ILE A 142 -18.63 -3.31 -5.80
CA ILE A 142 -18.84 -3.61 -7.22
C ILE A 142 -20.33 -3.62 -7.56
N ASN A 143 -21.16 -4.27 -6.76
CA ASN A 143 -22.60 -4.32 -6.99
C ASN A 143 -23.22 -2.91 -6.94
N LYS A 144 -22.84 -2.10 -5.95
CA LYS A 144 -23.31 -0.72 -5.84
C LYS A 144 -22.89 0.14 -7.04
N ALA A 145 -21.64 0.05 -7.47
CA ALA A 145 -21.17 0.76 -8.67
C ALA A 145 -21.94 0.32 -9.92
N LEU A 146 -22.18 -0.99 -10.07
CA LEU A 146 -22.94 -1.55 -11.19
C LEU A 146 -24.40 -1.05 -11.17
N GLU A 147 -25.07 -1.03 -10.03
CA GLU A 147 -26.43 -0.50 -9.91
C GLU A 147 -26.51 0.97 -10.32
N VAL A 148 -25.57 1.80 -9.84
CA VAL A 148 -25.50 3.22 -10.20
C VAL A 148 -25.24 3.38 -11.70
N SER A 149 -24.33 2.60 -12.27
CA SER A 149 -24.01 2.64 -13.70
C SER A 149 -25.18 2.23 -14.58
N ILE A 150 -25.91 1.19 -14.21
CA ILE A 150 -27.14 0.75 -14.92
C ILE A 150 -28.20 1.85 -14.85
N PHE A 151 -28.44 2.43 -13.65
CA PHE A 151 -29.40 3.51 -13.50
C PHE A 151 -29.07 4.73 -14.40
N LYS A 152 -27.80 5.17 -14.41
CA LYS A 152 -27.35 6.28 -15.26
C LYS A 152 -27.50 5.95 -16.75
N PHE A 153 -27.15 4.73 -17.14
CA PHE A 153 -27.30 4.27 -18.52
C PHE A 153 -28.76 4.27 -18.97
N ASP A 154 -29.67 3.72 -18.19
CA ASP A 154 -31.09 3.70 -18.50
C ASP A 154 -31.67 5.13 -18.55
N TYR A 155 -31.23 6.00 -17.66
CA TYR A 155 -31.63 7.41 -17.70
C TYR A 155 -31.13 8.12 -18.98
N ALA A 156 -29.86 7.91 -19.36
CA ALA A 156 -29.33 8.45 -20.61
C ALA A 156 -30.06 7.94 -21.83
N LYS A 157 -30.44 6.64 -21.85
CA LYS A 157 -31.24 6.04 -22.90
C LYS A 157 -32.64 6.68 -23.03
N LYS A 158 -33.28 6.99 -21.91
CA LYS A 158 -34.54 7.72 -21.84
C LYS A 158 -34.40 9.13 -22.42
N LEU A 159 -33.40 9.90 -22.03
CA LEU A 159 -33.14 11.23 -22.56
C LEU A 159 -32.88 11.21 -24.07
N THR A 160 -32.19 10.21 -24.57
CA THR A 160 -31.97 10.03 -26.03
C THR A 160 -33.29 9.82 -26.76
N ALA A 161 -34.19 9.05 -26.17
CA ALA A 161 -35.53 8.83 -26.75
C ALA A 161 -36.38 10.11 -26.75
N GLU A 162 -36.20 10.98 -25.79
CA GLU A 162 -36.82 12.31 -25.66
C GLU A 162 -36.12 13.38 -26.53
N LYS A 163 -35.07 12.99 -27.29
CA LYS A 163 -34.25 13.88 -28.15
C LYS A 163 -33.41 14.92 -27.41
N ASP A 164 -33.21 14.73 -26.13
CA ASP A 164 -32.24 15.54 -25.33
C ASP A 164 -30.84 14.90 -25.40
N PHE A 165 -30.20 15.04 -26.54
CA PHE A 165 -28.91 14.43 -26.80
C PHE A 165 -27.77 15.01 -25.94
N SER A 166 -27.85 16.30 -25.59
CA SER A 166 -26.80 16.93 -24.78
C SER A 166 -26.73 16.34 -23.39
N GLU A 167 -27.85 16.23 -22.70
CA GLU A 167 -27.92 15.64 -21.36
C GLU A 167 -27.68 14.13 -21.40
N ALA A 168 -28.13 13.42 -22.46
CA ALA A 168 -27.85 12.01 -22.63
C ALA A 168 -26.35 11.71 -22.71
N ILE A 169 -25.58 12.47 -23.50
CA ILE A 169 -24.12 12.33 -23.62
C ILE A 169 -23.44 12.61 -22.26
N LYS A 170 -23.84 13.66 -21.57
CA LYS A 170 -23.31 13.98 -20.26
C LYS A 170 -23.50 12.85 -19.26
N GLN A 171 -24.70 12.25 -19.19
CA GLN A 171 -24.98 11.14 -18.31
C GLN A 171 -24.19 9.86 -18.68
N GLN A 172 -23.93 9.62 -19.95
CA GLN A 172 -23.08 8.51 -20.39
C GLN A 172 -21.61 8.71 -19.96
N ILE A 173 -21.09 9.93 -20.06
CA ILE A 173 -19.74 10.25 -19.60
C ILE A 173 -19.62 10.03 -18.09
N LEU A 174 -20.57 10.51 -17.30
CA LEU A 174 -20.60 10.33 -15.85
C LEU A 174 -20.69 8.85 -15.43
N THR A 175 -21.26 8.00 -16.27
CA THR A 175 -21.30 6.54 -16.01
C THR A 175 -19.91 5.90 -16.05
N LEU A 176 -19.00 6.43 -16.89
CA LEU A 176 -17.63 5.92 -17.01
C LEU A 176 -16.73 6.30 -15.82
N GLU A 177 -17.07 7.36 -15.09
CA GLU A 177 -16.32 7.80 -13.92
C GLU A 177 -16.60 6.95 -12.67
N ASP A 178 -17.70 6.17 -12.66
CA ASP A 178 -18.12 5.33 -11.52
C ASP A 178 -17.58 3.88 -11.60
N ILE A 179 -16.88 3.48 -12.68
CA ILE A 179 -16.33 2.14 -12.92
C ILE A 179 -14.85 2.09 -12.55
#